data_0b27198b1a5c6b31edd76011b42f3569
#
_entry.id   0b27198b1a5c6b31edd76011b42f3569
#
_cell.length_a   1.000
_cell.length_b   1.000
_cell.length_c   1.000
_cell.angle_alpha   90.00
_cell.angle_beta   90.00
_cell.angle_gamma   90.00
#
_symmetry.space_group_name_H-M   'P 1'
#
loop_
_entity.id
_entity.type
_entity.pdbx_description
1 polymer ?
#
loop_
_entity_poly.entity_id
_entity_poly.type
_entity_poly.pdbx_seq_one_letter_code
_entity_poly.pdbx_strand_id
1 'polypeptide(L)'
;MSTVMANAHRKGGRMNEWLIPDFLWHALLGGIGIALLAGPLGCFVVWRRMAYFGETLAHSSFLGIGLGLLLHLEPMLGVIAVAATTAVLLARRNPAEGLAEDTLLGLLAHTSLALGLVLLALMEHLRVDLFSYLFGDILALRAQELLWIAVADVLGLAVLARIWHGLLALTVHEELAAVEGRHIMALRLAFMLVLAVFVALAMKLVGILLAVALLIIPAAGARRLAQTPLQMAFGAAAIGVLATVLGLASSLHLDTPAGPSIVVAAAGLFLLIRALPRRG
;
A
#
# COMPACT_ATOMS: atom_id res chain seq x y z
N MET A 1 23.53 -8.01 39.35
CA MET A 1 22.89 -8.18 38.05
C MET A 1 23.18 -9.53 37.36
N SER A 2 23.91 -10.42 37.98
CA SER A 2 24.30 -11.74 37.41
C SER A 2 23.46 -12.94 37.90
N THR A 3 22.59 -12.78 38.89
CA THR A 3 21.81 -13.90 39.48
C THR A 3 20.39 -14.02 38.94
N VAL A 4 19.89 -12.99 38.28
CA VAL A 4 18.53 -12.98 37.69
C VAL A 4 18.53 -13.64 36.29
N MET A 5 19.65 -13.56 35.56
CA MET A 5 19.75 -14.21 34.23
C MET A 5 20.04 -15.72 34.32
N ALA A 6 20.56 -16.23 35.40
CA ALA A 6 20.83 -17.66 35.56
C ALA A 6 19.59 -18.51 35.86
N ASN A 7 18.49 -17.90 36.34
CA ASN A 7 17.25 -18.63 36.69
C ASN A 7 16.23 -18.69 35.60
N ALA A 8 16.37 -17.89 34.52
CA ALA A 8 15.49 -17.96 33.35
C ALA A 8 15.80 -19.16 32.43
N HIS A 9 17.01 -19.72 32.52
CA HIS A 9 17.44 -20.85 31.68
C HIS A 9 17.05 -22.25 32.20
N ARG A 10 16.42 -22.36 33.36
CA ARG A 10 16.10 -23.68 33.98
C ARG A 10 14.65 -24.08 34.05
N LYS A 11 13.69 -23.27 33.54
CA LYS A 11 12.28 -23.63 33.53
C LYS A 11 11.68 -23.41 32.13
N GLY A 12 11.87 -24.33 31.25
CA GLY A 12 11.25 -24.31 29.91
C GLY A 12 11.96 -25.23 28.95
N GLY A 13 12.10 -26.50 29.35
CA GLY A 13 12.69 -27.50 28.48
C GLY A 13 11.84 -27.75 27.23
N ARG A 14 12.48 -27.74 26.08
CA ARG A 14 12.29 -28.67 24.96
C ARG A 14 10.88 -28.97 24.47
N MET A 15 10.07 -27.97 24.17
CA MET A 15 8.87 -28.29 23.39
C MET A 15 8.33 -27.13 22.53
N ASN A 16 9.13 -26.21 22.03
CA ASN A 16 8.62 -25.24 21.05
C ASN A 16 9.70 -24.57 20.16
N GLU A 17 10.76 -25.30 19.82
CA GLU A 17 11.75 -24.79 18.84
C GLU A 17 11.20 -24.72 17.40
N TRP A 18 9.97 -25.20 17.16
CA TRP A 18 9.30 -25.18 15.86
C TRP A 18 8.09 -24.26 15.80
N LEU A 19 7.73 -23.57 16.88
CA LEU A 19 6.66 -22.58 16.86
C LEU A 19 7.23 -21.24 16.42
N ILE A 20 6.89 -20.87 15.20
CA ILE A 20 7.10 -19.51 14.68
C ILE A 20 6.54 -18.54 15.71
N PRO A 21 7.32 -17.53 16.19
CA PRO A 21 6.84 -16.57 17.19
C PRO A 21 5.57 -15.86 16.72
N ASP A 22 4.63 -15.58 17.63
CA ASP A 22 3.33 -14.98 17.31
C ASP A 22 3.44 -13.68 16.49
N PHE A 23 4.44 -12.85 16.76
CA PHE A 23 4.67 -11.62 16.01
C PHE A 23 4.97 -11.88 14.53
N LEU A 24 5.65 -13.00 14.22
CA LEU A 24 5.98 -13.35 12.85
C LEU A 24 4.76 -13.83 12.07
N TRP A 25 3.84 -14.56 12.74
CA TRP A 25 2.55 -14.92 12.16
C TRP A 25 1.71 -13.68 11.85
N HIS A 26 1.69 -12.70 12.77
CA HIS A 26 0.99 -11.43 12.53
C HIS A 26 1.59 -10.68 11.36
N ALA A 27 2.92 -10.57 11.29
CA ALA A 27 3.62 -9.93 10.19
C ALA A 27 3.34 -10.62 8.83
N LEU A 28 3.39 -11.96 8.83
CA LEU A 28 3.13 -12.76 7.63
C LEU A 28 1.69 -12.59 7.14
N LEU A 29 0.71 -12.76 8.03
CA LEU A 29 -0.71 -12.61 7.69
C LEU A 29 -1.05 -11.17 7.27
N GLY A 30 -0.48 -10.17 7.97
CA GLY A 30 -0.66 -8.78 7.62
C GLY A 30 -0.08 -8.44 6.25
N GLY A 31 1.13 -8.87 5.97
CA GLY A 31 1.77 -8.65 4.66
C GLY A 31 1.06 -9.40 3.53
N ILE A 32 0.57 -10.63 3.77
CA ILE A 32 -0.25 -11.38 2.82
C ILE A 32 -1.56 -10.62 2.55
N GLY A 33 -2.27 -10.19 3.59
CA GLY A 33 -3.49 -9.41 3.43
C GLY A 33 -3.25 -8.18 2.56
N ILE A 34 -2.29 -7.35 2.92
CA ILE A 34 -1.94 -6.17 2.12
C ILE A 34 -1.63 -6.54 0.66
N ALA A 35 -0.88 -7.62 0.41
CA ALA A 35 -0.54 -8.06 -0.94
C ALA A 35 -1.77 -8.52 -1.75
N LEU A 36 -2.77 -9.14 -1.10
CA LEU A 36 -4.00 -9.61 -1.75
C LEU A 36 -4.83 -8.47 -2.33
N LEU A 37 -4.96 -7.35 -1.63
CA LEU A 37 -5.67 -6.18 -2.12
C LEU A 37 -4.79 -5.31 -3.03
N ALA A 38 -3.50 -5.15 -2.69
CA ALA A 38 -2.53 -4.39 -3.48
C ALA A 38 -2.38 -4.92 -4.90
N GLY A 39 -2.37 -6.25 -5.09
CA GLY A 39 -2.20 -6.87 -6.40
C GLY A 39 -3.23 -6.41 -7.43
N PRO A 40 -4.53 -6.64 -7.22
CA PRO A 40 -5.59 -6.20 -8.13
C PRO A 40 -5.68 -4.67 -8.29
N LEU A 41 -5.52 -3.90 -7.21
CA LEU A 41 -5.47 -2.43 -7.28
C LEU A 41 -4.28 -1.96 -8.11
N GLY A 42 -3.11 -2.54 -7.88
CA GLY A 42 -1.88 -2.22 -8.58
C GLY A 42 -1.96 -2.48 -10.08
N CYS A 43 -2.73 -3.47 -10.52
CA CYS A 43 -2.96 -3.70 -11.95
C CYS A 43 -3.59 -2.47 -12.62
N PHE A 44 -4.62 -1.88 -12.03
CA PHE A 44 -5.23 -0.65 -12.55
C PHE A 44 -4.30 0.55 -12.45
N VAL A 45 -3.52 0.66 -11.38
CA VAL A 45 -2.49 1.70 -11.24
C VAL A 45 -1.47 1.62 -12.37
N VAL A 46 -0.97 0.41 -12.69
CA VAL A 46 -0.01 0.19 -13.78
C VAL A 46 -0.62 0.41 -15.15
N TRP A 47 -1.85 -0.05 -15.42
CA TRP A 47 -2.52 0.13 -16.70
C TRP A 47 -2.83 1.59 -16.99
N ARG A 48 -3.25 2.34 -15.98
CA ARG A 48 -3.61 3.75 -16.09
C ARG A 48 -2.42 4.69 -15.96
N ARG A 49 -1.20 4.15 -15.82
CA ARG A 49 0.04 4.92 -15.64
C ARG A 49 0.03 5.86 -14.43
N MET A 50 -0.67 5.45 -13.37
CA MET A 50 -0.84 6.23 -12.14
C MET A 50 0.15 5.81 -11.05
N ALA A 51 1.39 5.46 -11.41
CA ALA A 51 2.38 4.98 -10.44
C ALA A 51 2.67 5.99 -9.32
N TYR A 52 2.67 7.28 -9.64
CA TYR A 52 2.84 8.36 -8.66
C TYR A 52 1.65 8.58 -7.72
N PHE A 53 0.47 7.98 -8.02
CA PHE A 53 -0.72 8.17 -7.18
C PHE A 53 -0.53 7.66 -5.75
N GLY A 54 0.09 6.49 -5.59
CA GLY A 54 0.42 5.94 -4.27
C GLY A 54 1.37 6.85 -3.49
N GLU A 55 2.39 7.39 -4.15
CA GLU A 55 3.33 8.34 -3.57
C GLU A 55 2.65 9.67 -3.22
N THR A 56 1.76 10.17 -4.09
CA THR A 56 0.97 11.38 -3.83
C THR A 56 0.12 11.22 -2.58
N LEU A 57 -0.58 10.09 -2.42
CA LEU A 57 -1.36 9.81 -1.23
C LEU A 57 -0.49 9.68 0.02
N ALA A 58 0.64 9.01 -0.12
CA ALA A 58 1.62 8.86 0.94
C ALA A 58 2.12 10.22 1.45
N HIS A 59 2.54 11.10 0.56
CA HIS A 59 2.98 12.45 0.91
C HIS A 59 1.85 13.33 1.44
N SER A 60 0.65 13.21 0.87
CA SER A 60 -0.55 13.90 1.37
C SER A 60 -0.93 13.48 2.79
N SER A 61 -0.52 12.29 3.20
CA SER A 61 -0.77 11.80 4.56
C SER A 61 -0.04 12.64 5.62
N PHE A 62 1.14 13.20 5.32
CA PHE A 62 1.83 14.12 6.24
C PHE A 62 1.03 15.40 6.48
N LEU A 63 0.42 15.93 5.42
CA LEU A 63 -0.53 17.05 5.56
C LEU A 63 -1.74 16.63 6.40
N GLY A 64 -2.24 15.42 6.19
CA GLY A 64 -3.35 14.85 6.98
C GLY A 64 -3.01 14.72 8.46
N ILE A 65 -1.83 14.22 8.79
CA ILE A 65 -1.34 14.15 10.18
C ILE A 65 -1.26 15.55 10.79
N GLY A 66 -0.62 16.51 10.08
CA GLY A 66 -0.49 17.88 10.54
C GLY A 66 -1.84 18.55 10.80
N LEU A 67 -2.79 18.41 9.88
CA LEU A 67 -4.15 18.95 10.03
C LEU A 67 -4.93 18.24 11.16
N GLY A 68 -4.82 16.92 11.29
CA GLY A 68 -5.45 16.18 12.38
C GLY A 68 -4.99 16.67 13.74
N LEU A 69 -3.69 16.82 13.93
CA LEU A 69 -3.11 17.35 15.16
C LEU A 69 -3.50 18.81 15.42
N LEU A 70 -3.49 19.66 14.39
CA LEU A 70 -3.87 21.07 14.47
C LEU A 70 -5.32 21.23 14.93
N LEU A 71 -6.20 20.36 14.44
CA LEU A 71 -7.63 20.38 14.77
C LEU A 71 -7.98 19.58 16.04
N HIS A 72 -6.97 19.08 16.76
CA HIS A 72 -7.15 18.18 17.93
C HIS A 72 -7.99 16.93 17.62
N LEU A 73 -7.93 16.44 16.37
CA LEU A 73 -8.55 15.20 15.92
C LEU A 73 -7.54 14.06 15.97
N GLU A 74 -8.05 12.82 15.90
CA GLU A 74 -7.21 11.66 15.72
C GLU A 74 -6.45 11.79 14.37
N PRO A 75 -5.08 11.70 14.35
CA PRO A 75 -4.29 11.92 13.13
C PRO A 75 -4.74 11.08 11.93
N MET A 76 -5.23 9.86 12.19
CA MET A 76 -5.73 8.97 11.14
C MET A 76 -6.95 9.53 10.42
N LEU A 77 -7.83 10.26 11.12
CA LEU A 77 -8.98 10.94 10.49
C LEU A 77 -8.51 12.04 9.54
N GLY A 78 -7.48 12.79 9.93
CA GLY A 78 -6.85 13.79 9.07
C GLY A 78 -6.24 13.16 7.80
N VAL A 79 -5.53 12.03 7.95
CA VAL A 79 -4.96 11.28 6.82
C VAL A 79 -6.06 10.83 5.86
N ILE A 80 -7.13 10.21 6.36
CA ILE A 80 -8.25 9.74 5.54
C ILE A 80 -8.94 10.92 4.83
N ALA A 81 -9.16 12.04 5.54
CA ALA A 81 -9.81 13.21 4.98
C ALA A 81 -8.99 13.83 3.83
N VAL A 82 -7.68 14.00 4.03
CA VAL A 82 -6.78 14.55 2.98
C VAL A 82 -6.64 13.57 1.81
N ALA A 83 -6.49 12.27 2.08
CA ALA A 83 -6.43 11.25 1.03
C ALA A 83 -7.73 11.19 0.20
N ALA A 84 -8.90 11.26 0.85
CA ALA A 84 -10.18 11.32 0.18
C ALA A 84 -10.36 12.61 -0.64
N THR A 85 -9.93 13.76 -0.09
CA THR A 85 -9.98 15.04 -0.81
C THR A 85 -9.09 15.00 -2.04
N THR A 86 -7.86 14.49 -1.93
CA THR A 86 -6.94 14.30 -3.05
C THR A 86 -7.54 13.38 -4.11
N ALA A 87 -8.16 12.26 -3.69
CA ALA A 87 -8.84 11.35 -4.60
C ALA A 87 -10.01 12.01 -5.35
N VAL A 88 -10.82 12.83 -4.65
CA VAL A 88 -11.94 13.58 -5.26
C VAL A 88 -11.44 14.62 -6.25
N LEU A 89 -10.40 15.38 -5.90
CA LEU A 89 -9.80 16.39 -6.78
C LEU A 89 -9.29 15.75 -8.07
N LEU A 90 -8.56 14.63 -7.97
CA LEU A 90 -8.05 13.90 -9.12
C LEU A 90 -9.15 13.24 -9.95
N ALA A 91 -10.21 12.70 -9.30
CA ALA A 91 -11.34 12.12 -10.01
C ALA A 91 -12.12 13.14 -10.83
N ARG A 92 -12.25 14.38 -10.33
CA ARG A 92 -12.98 15.49 -10.99
C ARG A 92 -12.18 16.22 -12.05
N ARG A 93 -10.90 15.86 -12.21
CA ARG A 93 -10.03 16.51 -13.18
C ARG A 93 -10.62 16.41 -14.59
N ASN A 94 -10.59 17.53 -15.32
CA ASN A 94 -10.92 17.56 -16.74
C ASN A 94 -9.62 17.31 -17.57
N PRO A 95 -9.57 16.26 -18.39
CA PRO A 95 -8.40 15.99 -19.25
C PRO A 95 -8.05 17.14 -20.20
N ALA A 96 -9.02 18.02 -20.52
CA ALA A 96 -8.81 19.16 -21.41
C ALA A 96 -7.99 20.32 -20.82
N GLU A 97 -7.66 20.28 -19.51
CA GLU A 97 -6.88 21.33 -18.83
C GLU A 97 -5.38 21.33 -19.13
N GLY A 98 -4.89 20.46 -20.01
CA GLY A 98 -3.55 20.53 -20.59
C GLY A 98 -2.37 20.03 -19.73
N LEU A 99 -2.55 19.78 -18.42
CA LEU A 99 -1.50 19.22 -17.56
C LEU A 99 -1.50 17.68 -17.64
N ALA A 100 -0.32 17.07 -17.79
CA ALA A 100 -0.20 15.62 -17.68
C ALA A 100 -0.59 15.14 -16.27
N GLU A 101 -1.18 13.95 -16.18
CA GLU A 101 -1.64 13.38 -14.90
C GLU A 101 -0.46 13.22 -13.90
N ASP A 102 0.70 12.79 -14.39
CA ASP A 102 1.92 12.66 -13.59
C ASP A 102 2.41 14.01 -13.04
N THR A 103 2.26 15.09 -13.81
CA THR A 103 2.65 16.45 -13.38
C THR A 103 1.77 16.92 -12.22
N LEU A 104 0.46 16.69 -12.33
CA LEU A 104 -0.49 17.06 -11.27
C LEU A 104 -0.26 16.23 -10.01
N LEU A 105 -0.03 14.92 -10.16
CA LEU A 105 0.31 14.03 -9.06
C LEU A 105 1.59 14.47 -8.35
N GLY A 106 2.65 14.78 -9.09
CA GLY A 106 3.90 15.30 -8.53
C GLY A 106 3.71 16.62 -7.81
N LEU A 107 2.96 17.56 -8.39
CA LEU A 107 2.64 18.85 -7.76
C LEU A 107 1.90 18.64 -6.43
N LEU A 108 0.87 17.83 -6.42
CA LEU A 108 0.10 17.53 -5.21
C LEU A 108 0.96 16.82 -4.16
N ALA A 109 1.79 15.85 -4.56
CA ALA A 109 2.68 15.13 -3.67
C ALA A 109 3.63 16.09 -2.93
N HIS A 110 4.40 16.86 -3.68
CA HIS A 110 5.42 17.74 -3.10
C HIS A 110 4.81 18.90 -2.32
N THR A 111 3.72 19.49 -2.81
CA THR A 111 3.04 20.58 -2.11
C THR A 111 2.41 20.09 -0.79
N SER A 112 1.75 18.93 -0.81
CA SER A 112 1.16 18.35 0.41
C SER A 112 2.22 17.98 1.43
N LEU A 113 3.35 17.40 0.99
CA LEU A 113 4.47 17.08 1.88
C LEU A 113 5.04 18.35 2.50
N ALA A 114 5.31 19.37 1.69
CA ALA A 114 5.86 20.63 2.17
C ALA A 114 4.92 21.32 3.18
N LEU A 115 3.62 21.40 2.87
CA LEU A 115 2.62 21.94 3.78
C LEU A 115 2.52 21.11 5.07
N GLY A 116 2.53 19.79 4.98
CA GLY A 116 2.51 18.90 6.14
C GLY A 116 3.71 19.10 7.05
N LEU A 117 4.92 19.17 6.48
CA LEU A 117 6.15 19.43 7.25
C LEU A 117 6.16 20.82 7.89
N VAL A 118 5.69 21.86 7.18
CA VAL A 118 5.56 23.21 7.75
C VAL A 118 4.57 23.23 8.93
N LEU A 119 3.41 22.59 8.79
CA LEU A 119 2.43 22.49 9.88
C LEU A 119 3.02 21.76 11.09
N LEU A 120 3.70 20.64 10.88
CA LEU A 120 4.33 19.88 11.96
C LEU A 120 5.47 20.66 12.61
N ALA A 121 6.26 21.44 11.85
CA ALA A 121 7.32 22.28 12.38
C ALA A 121 6.80 23.47 13.24
N LEU A 122 5.61 23.99 12.94
CA LEU A 122 4.96 25.02 13.76
C LEU A 122 4.44 24.50 15.10
N MET A 123 4.37 23.17 15.25
CA MET A 123 3.90 22.51 16.47
C MET A 123 5.08 22.06 17.35
N GLU A 124 5.81 23.02 17.95
CA GLU A 124 7.06 22.80 18.70
C GLU A 124 6.97 21.72 19.82
N HIS A 125 5.79 21.44 20.33
CA HIS A 125 5.57 20.50 21.42
C HIS A 125 5.30 19.05 20.98
N LEU A 126 5.11 18.79 19.67
CA LEU A 126 4.76 17.49 19.14
C LEU A 126 5.95 16.87 18.39
N ARG A 127 6.64 15.95 19.04
CA ARG A 127 7.66 15.11 18.37
C ARG A 127 6.96 13.98 17.62
N VAL A 128 6.57 14.23 16.36
CA VAL A 128 6.07 13.17 15.47
C VAL A 128 7.25 12.41 14.90
N ASP A 129 7.32 11.12 15.15
CA ASP A 129 8.33 10.26 14.53
C ASP A 129 7.94 9.96 13.08
N LEU A 130 8.44 10.80 12.17
CA LEU A 130 8.19 10.67 10.72
C LEU A 130 8.78 9.36 10.16
N PHE A 131 9.86 8.85 10.75
CA PHE A 131 10.47 7.60 10.32
C PHE A 131 9.54 6.41 10.53
N SER A 132 8.78 6.38 11.64
CA SER A 132 7.78 5.35 11.89
C SER A 132 6.68 5.31 10.82
N TYR A 133 6.27 6.45 10.28
CA TYR A 133 5.30 6.49 9.18
C TYR A 133 5.88 6.09 7.84
N LEU A 134 7.17 6.37 7.59
CA LEU A 134 7.84 6.02 6.33
C LEU A 134 8.13 4.53 6.22
N PHE A 135 8.69 3.96 7.26
CA PHE A 135 9.15 2.56 7.24
C PHE A 135 8.14 1.60 7.84
N GLY A 136 7.27 2.10 8.74
CA GLY A 136 6.35 1.25 9.49
C GLY A 136 7.06 0.20 10.34
N ASP A 137 6.29 -0.65 10.99
CA ASP A 137 6.81 -1.84 11.64
C ASP A 137 5.82 -3.00 11.49
N ILE A 138 5.97 -3.75 10.40
CA ILE A 138 5.13 -4.92 10.13
C ILE A 138 5.26 -6.00 11.23
N LEU A 139 6.38 -6.02 11.97
CA LEU A 139 6.60 -6.98 13.05
C LEU A 139 5.86 -6.59 14.35
N ALA A 140 5.45 -5.32 14.47
CA ALA A 140 4.67 -4.82 15.60
C ALA A 140 3.16 -5.01 15.44
N LEU A 141 2.70 -5.61 14.35
CA LEU A 141 1.27 -5.84 14.08
C LEU A 141 0.62 -6.70 15.16
N ARG A 142 -0.55 -6.25 15.63
CA ARG A 142 -1.39 -6.95 16.60
C ARG A 142 -2.56 -7.63 15.94
N ALA A 143 -3.18 -8.60 16.62
CA ALA A 143 -4.35 -9.30 16.13
C ALA A 143 -5.52 -8.38 15.72
N GLN A 144 -5.70 -7.25 16.45
CA GLN A 144 -6.71 -6.26 16.11
C GLN A 144 -6.43 -5.57 14.77
N GLU A 145 -5.18 -5.33 14.44
CA GLU A 145 -4.78 -4.69 13.18
C GLU A 145 -4.94 -5.65 12.00
N LEU A 146 -4.73 -6.96 12.22
CA LEU A 146 -5.06 -7.99 11.22
C LEU A 146 -6.56 -8.01 10.88
N LEU A 147 -7.41 -7.80 11.88
CA LEU A 147 -8.86 -7.68 11.64
C LEU A 147 -9.17 -6.48 10.74
N TRP A 148 -8.53 -5.32 10.96
CA TRP A 148 -8.71 -4.15 10.10
C TRP A 148 -8.22 -4.40 8.68
N ILE A 149 -7.11 -5.10 8.51
CA ILE A 149 -6.61 -5.52 7.19
C ILE A 149 -7.64 -6.43 6.52
N ALA A 150 -8.11 -7.47 7.20
CA ALA A 150 -9.10 -8.40 6.66
C ALA A 150 -10.41 -7.71 6.25
N VAL A 151 -10.91 -6.77 7.07
CA VAL A 151 -12.11 -5.98 6.75
C VAL A 151 -11.85 -5.10 5.51
N ALA A 152 -10.70 -4.43 5.46
CA ALA A 152 -10.32 -3.60 4.31
C ALA A 152 -10.19 -4.43 3.02
N ASP A 153 -9.61 -5.63 3.12
CA ASP A 153 -9.48 -6.55 1.99
C ASP A 153 -10.84 -7.00 1.47
N VAL A 154 -11.73 -7.45 2.36
CA VAL A 154 -13.07 -7.92 1.97
C VAL A 154 -13.86 -6.77 1.33
N LEU A 155 -13.90 -5.60 1.96
CA LEU A 155 -14.62 -4.45 1.44
C LEU A 155 -13.97 -3.91 0.15
N GLY A 156 -12.65 -3.76 0.12
CA GLY A 156 -11.92 -3.28 -1.04
C GLY A 156 -12.05 -4.19 -2.25
N LEU A 157 -11.88 -5.51 -2.05
CA LEU A 157 -12.06 -6.50 -3.11
C LEU A 157 -13.53 -6.59 -3.57
N ALA A 158 -14.51 -6.49 -2.65
CA ALA A 158 -15.93 -6.48 -3.02
C ALA A 158 -16.29 -5.26 -3.88
N VAL A 159 -15.84 -4.06 -3.49
CA VAL A 159 -16.04 -2.85 -4.30
C VAL A 159 -15.32 -2.99 -5.64
N LEU A 160 -14.06 -3.42 -5.64
CA LEU A 160 -13.28 -3.60 -6.86
C LEU A 160 -13.93 -4.63 -7.81
N ALA A 161 -14.40 -5.76 -7.29
CA ALA A 161 -15.12 -6.76 -8.08
C ALA A 161 -16.39 -6.19 -8.70
N ARG A 162 -17.15 -5.36 -7.94
CA ARG A 162 -18.38 -4.71 -8.40
C ARG A 162 -18.14 -3.74 -9.56
N ILE A 163 -17.00 -3.00 -9.51
CA ILE A 163 -16.67 -1.99 -10.52
C ILE A 163 -15.68 -2.51 -11.56
N TRP A 164 -15.23 -3.77 -11.48
CA TRP A 164 -14.15 -4.36 -12.28
C TRP A 164 -14.33 -4.15 -13.79
N HIS A 165 -15.48 -4.57 -14.33
CA HIS A 165 -15.74 -4.45 -15.76
C HIS A 165 -15.87 -2.99 -16.21
N GLY A 166 -16.43 -2.12 -15.36
CA GLY A 166 -16.49 -0.69 -15.61
C GLY A 166 -15.11 -0.04 -15.66
N LEU A 167 -14.23 -0.42 -14.72
CA LEU A 167 -12.85 0.07 -14.70
C LEU A 167 -12.03 -0.45 -15.89
N LEU A 168 -12.24 -1.69 -16.32
CA LEU A 168 -11.59 -2.23 -17.52
C LEU A 168 -12.01 -1.44 -18.77
N ALA A 169 -13.31 -1.23 -18.96
CA ALA A 169 -13.82 -0.43 -20.08
C ALA A 169 -13.22 0.99 -20.08
N LEU A 170 -13.22 1.65 -18.90
CA LEU A 170 -12.63 2.97 -18.70
C LEU A 170 -11.12 3.01 -18.98
N THR A 171 -10.41 1.91 -18.71
CA THR A 171 -8.96 1.83 -18.90
C THR A 171 -8.59 1.61 -20.37
N VAL A 172 -9.44 0.94 -21.15
CA VAL A 172 -9.20 0.66 -22.58
C VAL A 172 -9.59 1.88 -23.43
N HIS A 173 -10.83 2.38 -23.28
CA HIS A 173 -11.35 3.52 -24.03
C HIS A 173 -12.40 4.28 -23.21
N GLU A 174 -12.03 5.42 -22.64
CA GLU A 174 -12.90 6.23 -21.81
C GLU A 174 -14.12 6.76 -22.57
N GLU A 175 -13.93 7.21 -23.82
CA GLU A 175 -15.01 7.74 -24.68
C GLU A 175 -16.05 6.68 -25.01
N LEU A 176 -15.62 5.45 -25.33
CA LEU A 176 -16.54 4.34 -25.58
C LEU A 176 -17.32 3.95 -24.33
N ALA A 177 -16.68 3.93 -23.18
CA ALA A 177 -17.34 3.65 -21.91
C ALA A 177 -18.40 4.71 -21.58
N ALA A 178 -18.18 5.98 -21.98
CA ALA A 178 -19.17 7.06 -21.87
C ALA A 178 -20.38 6.83 -22.76
N VAL A 179 -20.16 6.45 -24.01
CA VAL A 179 -21.23 6.18 -24.98
C VAL A 179 -22.09 4.97 -24.58
N GLU A 180 -21.47 3.97 -23.90
CA GLU A 180 -22.16 2.81 -23.30
C GLU A 180 -23.01 3.19 -22.05
N GLY A 181 -23.10 4.47 -21.69
CA GLY A 181 -23.89 4.96 -20.56
C GLY A 181 -23.26 4.67 -19.20
N ARG A 182 -21.94 4.39 -19.14
CA ARG A 182 -21.25 4.18 -17.87
C ARG A 182 -20.99 5.49 -17.14
N HIS A 183 -21.25 5.51 -15.84
CA HIS A 183 -20.94 6.67 -14.98
C HIS A 183 -19.44 6.76 -14.71
N ILE A 184 -18.67 7.31 -15.64
CA ILE A 184 -17.20 7.39 -15.59
C ILE A 184 -16.70 8.03 -14.30
N MET A 185 -17.30 9.16 -13.90
CA MET A 185 -16.96 9.88 -12.69
C MET A 185 -17.12 8.99 -11.44
N ALA A 186 -18.22 8.25 -11.34
CA ALA A 186 -18.48 7.37 -10.21
C ALA A 186 -17.47 6.20 -10.14
N LEU A 187 -17.14 5.60 -11.29
CA LEU A 187 -16.14 4.53 -11.39
C LEU A 187 -14.73 5.01 -10.99
N ARG A 188 -14.34 6.17 -11.53
CA ARG A 188 -13.05 6.80 -11.21
C ARG A 188 -12.96 7.15 -9.73
N LEU A 189 -14.00 7.79 -9.19
CA LEU A 189 -14.06 8.16 -7.78
C LEU A 189 -14.03 6.93 -6.86
N ALA A 190 -14.84 5.91 -7.15
CA ALA A 190 -14.87 4.68 -6.36
C ALA A 190 -13.49 3.99 -6.33
N PHE A 191 -12.81 3.88 -7.47
CA PHE A 191 -11.46 3.32 -7.53
C PHE A 191 -10.46 4.14 -6.73
N MET A 192 -10.44 5.47 -6.92
CA MET A 192 -9.52 6.36 -6.21
C MET A 192 -9.75 6.38 -4.71
N LEU A 193 -11.02 6.28 -4.26
CA LEU A 193 -11.33 6.17 -2.83
C LEU A 193 -10.88 4.85 -2.22
N VAL A 194 -11.11 3.72 -2.91
CA VAL A 194 -10.60 2.42 -2.45
C VAL A 194 -9.08 2.44 -2.34
N LEU A 195 -8.41 3.01 -3.33
CA LEU A 195 -6.95 3.13 -3.34
C LEU A 195 -6.45 4.07 -2.22
N ALA A 196 -7.16 5.19 -1.97
CA ALA A 196 -6.83 6.12 -0.90
C ALA A 196 -6.96 5.48 0.49
N VAL A 197 -8.06 4.75 0.73
CA VAL A 197 -8.27 4.01 1.98
C VAL A 197 -7.21 2.91 2.14
N PHE A 198 -6.92 2.16 1.07
CA PHE A 198 -5.85 1.15 1.09
C PHE A 198 -4.50 1.76 1.50
N VAL A 199 -4.07 2.83 0.82
CA VAL A 199 -2.77 3.47 1.11
C VAL A 199 -2.75 4.03 2.53
N ALA A 200 -3.83 4.68 2.99
CA ALA A 200 -3.90 5.24 4.34
C ALA A 200 -3.79 4.16 5.43
N LEU A 201 -4.49 3.03 5.27
CA LEU A 201 -4.42 1.91 6.21
C LEU A 201 -3.05 1.21 6.16
N ALA A 202 -2.56 0.91 4.96
CA ALA A 202 -1.29 0.23 4.77
C ALA A 202 -0.12 1.08 5.30
N MET A 203 -0.16 2.42 5.10
CA MET A 203 0.83 3.33 5.66
C MET A 203 0.92 3.22 7.19
N LYS A 204 -0.22 3.21 7.88
CA LYS A 204 -0.25 3.10 9.35
C LYS A 204 0.30 1.78 9.86
N LEU A 205 0.07 0.69 9.12
CA LEU A 205 0.34 -0.68 9.56
C LEU A 205 1.74 -1.16 9.17
N VAL A 206 2.17 -0.85 7.96
CA VAL A 206 3.43 -1.40 7.41
C VAL A 206 4.37 -0.34 6.84
N GLY A 207 3.95 0.93 6.88
CA GLY A 207 4.70 2.05 6.33
C GLY A 207 4.44 2.31 4.84
N ILE A 208 4.73 3.55 4.44
CA ILE A 208 4.49 4.04 3.07
C ILE A 208 5.31 3.27 2.04
N LEU A 209 6.60 3.04 2.35
CA LEU A 209 7.52 2.40 1.42
C LEU A 209 7.01 1.03 0.98
N LEU A 210 6.61 0.20 1.94
CA LEU A 210 6.13 -1.15 1.66
C LEU A 210 4.77 -1.12 0.96
N ALA A 211 3.85 -0.25 1.40
CA ALA A 211 2.52 -0.12 0.81
C ALA A 211 2.57 0.20 -0.69
N VAL A 212 3.34 1.23 -1.06
CA VAL A 212 3.48 1.67 -2.47
C VAL A 212 4.27 0.65 -3.30
N ALA A 213 5.31 0.04 -2.73
CA ALA A 213 6.09 -0.98 -3.41
C ALA A 213 5.25 -2.22 -3.74
N LEU A 214 4.45 -2.74 -2.79
CA LEU A 214 3.56 -3.88 -3.02
C LEU A 214 2.42 -3.55 -4.01
N LEU A 215 2.02 -2.30 -4.11
CA LEU A 215 1.04 -1.86 -5.10
C LEU A 215 1.61 -1.91 -6.53
N ILE A 216 2.85 -1.49 -6.74
CA ILE A 216 3.41 -1.25 -8.07
C ILE A 216 4.24 -2.44 -8.58
N ILE A 217 5.21 -2.92 -7.79
CA ILE A 217 6.23 -3.87 -8.24
C ILE A 217 5.63 -5.22 -8.64
N PRO A 218 4.75 -5.86 -7.81
CA PRO A 218 4.14 -7.13 -8.17
C PRO A 218 3.25 -7.03 -9.40
N ALA A 219 2.47 -5.95 -9.54
CA ALA A 219 1.62 -5.71 -10.70
C ALA A 219 2.45 -5.51 -11.99
N ALA A 220 3.54 -4.75 -11.91
CA ALA A 220 4.46 -4.58 -13.03
C ALA A 220 5.12 -5.91 -13.47
N GLY A 221 5.46 -6.77 -12.49
CA GLY A 221 5.97 -8.12 -12.75
C GLY A 221 4.92 -9.03 -13.41
N ALA A 222 3.71 -9.06 -12.85
CA ALA A 222 2.61 -9.88 -13.34
C ALA A 222 2.17 -9.52 -14.76
N ARG A 223 2.28 -8.24 -15.15
CA ARG A 223 1.96 -7.77 -16.50
C ARG A 223 2.69 -8.53 -17.61
N ARG A 224 3.90 -9.03 -17.32
CA ARG A 224 4.70 -9.78 -18.31
C ARG A 224 4.23 -11.21 -18.47
N LEU A 225 3.67 -11.80 -17.43
CA LEU A 225 3.27 -13.21 -17.38
C LEU A 225 1.80 -13.41 -17.77
N ALA A 226 0.98 -12.39 -17.61
CA ALA A 226 -0.46 -12.46 -17.77
C ALA A 226 -0.89 -12.20 -19.22
N GLN A 227 -1.87 -12.96 -19.70
CA GLN A 227 -2.56 -12.78 -20.98
C GLN A 227 -3.92 -12.11 -20.80
N THR A 228 -4.52 -12.22 -19.63
CA THR A 228 -5.81 -11.61 -19.29
C THR A 228 -5.71 -10.69 -18.07
N PRO A 229 -6.62 -9.70 -17.95
CA PRO A 229 -6.66 -8.81 -16.78
C PRO A 229 -6.76 -9.55 -15.45
N LEU A 230 -7.57 -10.61 -15.41
CA LEU A 230 -7.78 -11.40 -14.21
C LEU A 230 -6.52 -12.20 -13.83
N GLN A 231 -5.83 -12.79 -14.83
CA GLN A 231 -4.54 -13.45 -14.60
C GLN A 231 -3.49 -12.47 -14.05
N MET A 232 -3.50 -11.22 -14.53
CA MET A 232 -2.59 -10.21 -14.00
C MET A 232 -2.89 -9.87 -12.55
N ALA A 233 -4.16 -9.74 -12.17
CA ALA A 233 -4.57 -9.46 -10.80
C ALA A 233 -4.15 -10.58 -9.83
N PHE A 234 -4.44 -11.84 -10.17
CA PHE A 234 -4.01 -12.99 -9.35
C PHE A 234 -2.48 -13.15 -9.35
N GLY A 235 -1.83 -12.95 -10.49
CA GLY A 235 -0.37 -13.00 -10.59
C GLY A 235 0.30 -11.93 -9.75
N ALA A 236 -0.23 -10.71 -9.74
CA ALA A 236 0.26 -9.63 -8.90
C ALA A 236 0.11 -9.94 -7.41
N ALA A 237 -1.07 -10.42 -6.98
CA ALA A 237 -1.28 -10.86 -5.60
C ALA A 237 -0.31 -11.99 -5.20
N ALA A 238 -0.13 -12.99 -6.05
CA ALA A 238 0.79 -14.11 -5.80
C ALA A 238 2.25 -13.66 -5.70
N ILE A 239 2.70 -12.75 -6.57
CA ILE A 239 4.06 -12.17 -6.50
C ILE A 239 4.22 -11.36 -5.22
N GLY A 240 3.21 -10.59 -4.81
CA GLY A 240 3.22 -9.80 -3.57
C GLY A 240 3.30 -10.70 -2.33
N VAL A 241 2.51 -11.78 -2.29
CA VAL A 241 2.57 -12.79 -1.21
C VAL A 241 3.95 -13.45 -1.16
N LEU A 242 4.48 -13.87 -2.31
CA LEU A 242 5.81 -14.48 -2.39
C LEU A 242 6.90 -13.51 -1.94
N ALA A 243 6.82 -12.24 -2.33
CA ALA A 243 7.74 -11.20 -1.89
C ALA A 243 7.69 -11.00 -0.36
N THR A 244 6.48 -11.03 0.23
CA THR A 244 6.29 -10.94 1.68
C THR A 244 6.98 -12.12 2.40
N VAL A 245 6.74 -13.35 1.94
CA VAL A 245 7.35 -14.54 2.53
C VAL A 245 8.88 -14.50 2.43
N LEU A 246 9.41 -14.24 1.23
CA LEU A 246 10.86 -14.18 1.01
C LEU A 246 11.51 -13.01 1.74
N GLY A 247 10.85 -11.85 1.77
CA GLY A 247 11.34 -10.67 2.46
C GLY A 247 11.39 -10.85 3.97
N LEU A 248 10.34 -11.41 4.59
CA LEU A 248 10.35 -11.73 6.01
C LEU A 248 11.39 -12.81 6.35
N ALA A 249 11.51 -13.84 5.53
CA ALA A 249 12.54 -14.87 5.73
C ALA A 249 13.94 -14.26 5.65
N SER A 250 14.23 -13.42 4.65
CA SER A 250 15.53 -12.75 4.53
C SER A 250 15.80 -11.78 5.69
N SER A 251 14.78 -11.05 6.13
CA SER A 251 14.86 -10.15 7.28
C SER A 251 15.30 -10.87 8.56
N LEU A 252 14.70 -12.04 8.81
CA LEU A 252 15.04 -12.88 9.97
C LEU A 252 16.46 -13.44 9.93
N HIS A 253 16.94 -13.81 8.73
CA HIS A 253 18.29 -14.41 8.60
C HIS A 253 19.40 -13.37 8.58
N LEU A 254 19.12 -12.15 8.10
CA LEU A 254 20.11 -11.09 7.89
C LEU A 254 20.01 -9.95 8.92
N ASP A 255 19.10 -10.04 9.89
CA ASP A 255 18.81 -8.98 10.88
C ASP A 255 18.56 -7.61 10.21
N THR A 256 17.78 -7.61 9.11
CA THR A 256 17.47 -6.40 8.34
C THR A 256 16.03 -5.93 8.58
N PRO A 257 15.71 -4.64 8.39
CA PRO A 257 14.34 -4.15 8.52
C PRO A 257 13.37 -4.88 7.60
N ALA A 258 12.25 -5.39 8.15
CA ALA A 258 11.32 -6.27 7.43
C ALA A 258 10.67 -5.60 6.21
N GLY A 259 10.20 -4.35 6.35
CA GLY A 259 9.59 -3.60 5.25
C GLY A 259 10.50 -3.47 4.03
N PRO A 260 11.71 -2.87 4.16
CA PRO A 260 12.70 -2.80 3.09
C PRO A 260 13.08 -4.16 2.50
N SER A 261 13.20 -5.21 3.33
CA SER A 261 13.54 -6.56 2.86
C SER A 261 12.46 -7.14 1.94
N ILE A 262 11.17 -6.90 2.24
CA ILE A 262 10.04 -7.30 1.38
C ILE A 262 10.10 -6.54 0.05
N VAL A 263 10.42 -5.24 0.08
CA VAL A 263 10.55 -4.43 -1.15
C VAL A 263 11.69 -4.95 -2.03
N VAL A 264 12.84 -5.28 -1.44
CA VAL A 264 14.00 -5.85 -2.17
C VAL A 264 13.63 -7.22 -2.75
N ALA A 265 12.91 -8.07 -1.99
CA ALA A 265 12.43 -9.35 -2.50
C ALA A 265 11.45 -9.16 -3.68
N ALA A 266 10.51 -8.21 -3.59
CA ALA A 266 9.60 -7.88 -4.68
C ALA A 266 10.35 -7.41 -5.93
N ALA A 267 11.35 -6.52 -5.77
CA ALA A 267 12.19 -6.04 -6.86
C ALA A 267 13.02 -7.17 -7.49
N GLY A 268 13.58 -8.07 -6.67
CA GLY A 268 14.29 -9.27 -7.13
C GLY A 268 13.40 -10.19 -7.98
N LEU A 269 12.18 -10.47 -7.50
CA LEU A 269 11.18 -11.25 -8.25
C LEU A 269 10.81 -10.58 -9.58
N PHE A 270 10.61 -9.26 -9.57
CA PHE A 270 10.35 -8.49 -10.79
C PHE A 270 11.51 -8.62 -11.80
N LEU A 271 12.76 -8.48 -11.35
CA LEU A 271 13.94 -8.61 -12.22
C LEU A 271 14.07 -10.04 -12.77
N LEU A 272 13.84 -11.06 -11.95
CA LEU A 272 13.83 -12.45 -12.38
C LEU A 272 12.76 -12.71 -13.45
N ILE A 273 11.54 -12.25 -13.23
CA ILE A 273 10.45 -12.34 -14.21
C ILE A 273 10.82 -11.60 -15.51
N ARG A 274 11.48 -10.45 -15.39
CA ARG A 274 11.92 -9.67 -16.55
C ARG A 274 13.01 -10.36 -17.34
N ALA A 275 13.87 -11.15 -16.72
CA ALA A 275 14.93 -11.92 -17.37
C ALA A 275 14.41 -13.15 -18.11
N LEU A 276 13.21 -13.66 -17.80
CA LEU A 276 12.62 -14.79 -18.51
C LEU A 276 12.37 -14.44 -20.00
N PRO A 277 12.58 -15.37 -20.94
CA PRO A 277 12.20 -15.13 -22.33
C PRO A 277 10.69 -14.86 -22.44
N ARG A 278 10.30 -13.92 -23.31
CA ARG A 278 8.87 -13.69 -23.58
C ARG A 278 8.31 -14.96 -24.22
N ARG A 279 7.27 -15.51 -23.60
CA ARG A 279 6.43 -16.48 -24.29
C ARG A 279 5.71 -15.69 -25.39
N GLY A 280 6.08 -15.99 -26.65
CA GLY A 280 5.49 -15.42 -27.85
C GLY A 280 3.99 -15.66 -27.95
#